data_59d265c95f36feb9e4c95471986e7503
#
_entry.id   59d265c95f36feb9e4c95471986e7503
#
_cell.length_a   1.000
_cell.length_b   1.000
_cell.length_c   1.000
_cell.angle_alpha   90.00
_cell.angle_beta   90.00
_cell.angle_gamma   90.00
#
_symmetry.space_group_name_H-M   'P 1'
#
loop_
_entity.id
_entity.type
_entity.pdbx_description
1 polymer ?
#
loop_
_entity_poly.entity_id
_entity_poly.type
_entity_poly.pdbx_seq_one_letter_code
_entity_poly.pdbx_strand_id
1 'polypeptide(L)'
;MSQRIRAASRLAVLAAAWVLAAPAWAKDLVKIAYVGPLTGGNSAIGLGGRNSADLAVKLRNADPKARYRYELVVLDDECKPDTGVQVATKAAADKAVVAGVTHYCSVVAMATTETYHRFGFPAVVWGAVLPDITYGHDFKEIHRVNGTMINQNETAAKFMLAQGYRKWAIIHDTTDYGKGHNKYFSQYVKAGGGQIAATFGVTADQQDFTAELTQIKVHNPEVIYFGGLTPIGVRIRAQMDKLGIAAQFEGTSGIVSDDFIRGLGPLAEGVVAFREGADAEKLPGGRFFLQKYAEQKYAQGPEAYGPFAFAAASLLMDVVEKVGPDRRKVNAELGKVKDRDSIIGKITFDDHGQNTVAAISKYVVQDGKWVPWEDSEYATGKRKLKGR
;
A
#
# COMPACT_ATOMS: atom_id res chain seq x y z
N MET A 1 38.57 -73.98 -46.47
CA MET A 1 38.43 -74.21 -45.03
C MET A 1 38.65 -72.88 -44.32
N SER A 2 37.76 -72.54 -43.35
CA SER A 2 37.82 -71.42 -42.39
C SER A 2 37.44 -70.05 -42.88
N GLN A 3 36.11 -69.83 -42.95
CA GLN A 3 35.50 -68.58 -42.73
C GLN A 3 34.22 -68.81 -41.92
N ARG A 4 34.30 -68.98 -40.65
CA ARG A 4 33.19 -68.97 -39.69
C ARG A 4 33.83 -68.88 -38.33
N ILE A 5 34.03 -67.67 -37.79
CA ILE A 5 34.12 -67.27 -36.38
C ILE A 5 34.52 -65.79 -36.38
N ARG A 6 33.53 -64.87 -36.51
CA ARG A 6 33.62 -63.42 -36.14
C ARG A 6 32.24 -62.74 -36.26
N ALA A 7 31.28 -63.34 -35.62
CA ALA A 7 29.91 -62.69 -35.57
C ALA A 7 29.24 -62.98 -34.24
N ALA A 8 29.90 -62.70 -33.12
CA ALA A 8 29.29 -62.84 -31.80
C ALA A 8 30.01 -61.98 -30.78
N SER A 9 30.02 -60.65 -30.97
CA SER A 9 30.52 -59.71 -29.93
C SER A 9 30.12 -58.25 -30.23
N ARG A 10 28.88 -57.97 -30.71
CA ARG A 10 28.38 -56.58 -30.84
C ARG A 10 26.91 -56.41 -30.44
N LEU A 11 26.42 -57.16 -29.49
CA LEU A 11 25.03 -57.11 -29.05
C LEU A 11 24.91 -57.11 -27.51
N ALA A 12 25.71 -56.30 -26.84
CA ALA A 12 25.60 -56.17 -25.38
C ALA A 12 26.15 -54.84 -24.86
N VAL A 13 25.66 -53.67 -25.36
CA VAL A 13 25.82 -52.37 -24.70
C VAL A 13 24.73 -51.43 -25.21
N LEU A 14 23.44 -51.75 -25.07
CA LEU A 14 22.31 -50.86 -25.32
C LEU A 14 21.17 -51.14 -24.33
N ALA A 15 21.52 -51.37 -23.08
CA ALA A 15 20.55 -51.51 -22.00
C ALA A 15 21.16 -50.90 -20.77
N ALA A 16 20.89 -49.62 -20.51
CA ALA A 16 20.87 -49.00 -19.21
C ALA A 16 21.11 -47.47 -19.31
N ALA A 17 20.15 -46.73 -19.79
CA ALA A 17 20.02 -45.32 -19.48
C ALA A 17 18.52 -44.94 -19.46
N TRP A 18 17.71 -45.76 -18.82
CA TRP A 18 16.46 -45.26 -18.24
C TRP A 18 16.86 -44.53 -16.97
N VAL A 19 17.31 -43.29 -17.11
CA VAL A 19 17.31 -42.32 -15.99
C VAL A 19 15.86 -42.23 -15.55
N LEU A 20 15.58 -42.77 -14.38
CA LEU A 20 14.34 -42.57 -13.64
C LEU A 20 14.19 -41.05 -13.47
N ALA A 21 13.58 -40.39 -14.44
CA ALA A 21 12.95 -39.09 -14.22
C ALA A 21 11.83 -39.37 -13.21
N ALA A 22 12.16 -39.25 -11.91
CA ALA A 22 11.13 -39.22 -10.89
C ALA A 22 10.06 -38.21 -11.38
N PRO A 23 8.77 -38.58 -11.37
CA PRO A 23 7.75 -37.65 -11.75
C PRO A 23 7.92 -36.42 -10.83
N ALA A 24 8.25 -35.28 -11.40
CA ALA A 24 8.21 -34.04 -10.70
C ALA A 24 6.72 -33.87 -10.31
N TRP A 25 6.37 -34.29 -9.12
CA TRP A 25 5.01 -34.13 -8.58
C TRP A 25 4.69 -32.65 -8.72
N ALA A 26 3.67 -32.34 -9.52
CA ALA A 26 3.25 -30.96 -9.70
C ALA A 26 2.87 -30.44 -8.31
N LYS A 27 3.52 -29.33 -7.88
CA LYS A 27 3.24 -28.72 -6.59
C LYS A 27 1.75 -28.36 -6.51
N ASP A 28 1.15 -28.63 -5.37
CA ASP A 28 -0.26 -28.27 -5.14
C ASP A 28 -0.47 -26.76 -5.34
N LEU A 29 -1.54 -26.43 -6.05
CA LEU A 29 -1.89 -25.03 -6.34
C LEU A 29 -2.59 -24.38 -5.15
N VAL A 30 -2.05 -23.25 -4.70
CA VAL A 30 -2.64 -22.38 -3.67
C VAL A 30 -2.99 -21.04 -4.29
N LYS A 31 -4.24 -20.59 -4.12
CA LYS A 31 -4.70 -19.29 -4.60
C LYS A 31 -4.68 -18.27 -3.47
N ILE A 32 -4.16 -17.07 -3.77
CA ILE A 32 -4.18 -15.89 -2.90
C ILE A 32 -4.91 -14.78 -3.64
N ALA A 33 -5.90 -14.13 -3.01
CA ALA A 33 -6.54 -12.97 -3.60
C ALA A 33 -5.66 -11.72 -3.49
N TYR A 34 -5.70 -10.88 -4.51
CA TYR A 34 -5.34 -9.47 -4.43
C TYR A 34 -6.58 -8.64 -4.66
N VAL A 35 -6.87 -7.70 -3.75
CA VAL A 35 -8.01 -6.79 -3.83
C VAL A 35 -7.55 -5.36 -3.69
N GLY A 36 -7.91 -4.51 -4.63
CA GLY A 36 -7.59 -3.09 -4.65
C GLY A 36 -8.20 -2.38 -5.84
N PRO A 37 -8.09 -1.05 -5.95
CA PRO A 37 -8.68 -0.26 -7.02
C PRO A 37 -7.88 -0.41 -8.32
N LEU A 38 -8.35 -1.25 -9.25
CA LEU A 38 -7.68 -1.46 -10.53
C LEU A 38 -8.20 -0.54 -11.63
N THR A 39 -9.36 0.07 -11.40
CA THR A 39 -10.00 1.06 -12.26
C THR A 39 -10.33 2.34 -11.49
N GLY A 40 -10.70 3.40 -12.21
CA GLY A 40 -11.02 4.70 -11.63
C GLY A 40 -9.79 5.52 -11.24
N GLY A 41 -10.02 6.58 -10.47
CA GLY A 41 -9.00 7.60 -10.18
C GLY A 41 -7.86 7.17 -9.25
N ASN A 42 -7.96 5.99 -8.62
CA ASN A 42 -6.92 5.42 -7.76
C ASN A 42 -6.23 4.20 -8.42
N SER A 43 -6.47 3.98 -9.72
CA SER A 43 -6.01 2.78 -10.41
C SER A 43 -4.49 2.66 -10.49
N ALA A 44 -3.75 3.76 -10.57
CA ALA A 44 -2.29 3.71 -10.58
C ALA A 44 -1.75 3.00 -9.33
N ILE A 45 -2.22 3.41 -8.14
CA ILE A 45 -1.85 2.78 -6.86
C ILE A 45 -2.28 1.31 -6.82
N GLY A 46 -3.51 1.01 -7.24
CA GLY A 46 -4.03 -0.36 -7.27
C GLY A 46 -3.24 -1.28 -8.21
N LEU A 47 -2.90 -0.80 -9.41
CA LEU A 47 -2.10 -1.54 -10.38
C LEU A 47 -0.66 -1.73 -9.89
N GLY A 48 -0.06 -0.72 -9.25
CA GLY A 48 1.25 -0.83 -8.61
C GLY A 48 1.27 -1.89 -7.51
N GLY A 49 0.24 -1.92 -6.67
CA GLY A 49 0.05 -2.96 -5.65
C GLY A 49 -0.14 -4.35 -6.25
N ARG A 50 -1.00 -4.49 -7.28
CA ARG A 50 -1.23 -5.74 -8.01
C ARG A 50 0.07 -6.30 -8.61
N ASN A 51 0.82 -5.47 -9.30
CA ASN A 51 2.09 -5.85 -9.91
C ASN A 51 3.12 -6.29 -8.85
N SER A 52 3.11 -5.62 -7.70
CA SER A 52 3.99 -5.95 -6.57
C SER A 52 3.64 -7.30 -5.94
N ALA A 53 2.36 -7.58 -5.74
CA ALA A 53 1.90 -8.89 -5.27
C ALA A 53 2.19 -10.00 -6.30
N ASP A 54 2.02 -9.72 -7.60
CA ASP A 54 2.38 -10.64 -8.69
C ASP A 54 3.88 -10.94 -8.70
N LEU A 55 4.74 -9.93 -8.50
CA LEU A 55 6.18 -10.12 -8.35
C LEU A 55 6.51 -11.05 -7.18
N ALA A 56 5.86 -10.88 -6.02
CA ALA A 56 6.08 -11.76 -4.88
C ALA A 56 5.72 -13.22 -5.21
N VAL A 57 4.60 -13.42 -5.91
CA VAL A 57 4.16 -14.75 -6.37
C VAL A 57 5.15 -15.34 -7.38
N LYS A 58 5.61 -14.57 -8.36
CA LYS A 58 6.61 -15.02 -9.34
C LYS A 58 7.92 -15.45 -8.68
N LEU A 59 8.41 -14.64 -7.74
CA LEU A 59 9.65 -14.97 -7.02
C LEU A 59 9.48 -16.24 -6.16
N ARG A 60 8.32 -16.40 -5.51
CA ARG A 60 8.01 -17.60 -4.74
C ARG A 60 7.93 -18.84 -5.65
N ASN A 61 7.26 -18.74 -6.78
CA ASN A 61 7.13 -19.86 -7.72
C ASN A 61 8.47 -20.25 -8.37
N ALA A 62 9.42 -19.32 -8.50
CA ALA A 62 10.76 -19.56 -8.98
C ALA A 62 11.69 -20.23 -7.93
N ASP A 63 11.31 -20.20 -6.64
CA ASP A 63 12.07 -20.85 -5.58
C ASP A 63 11.87 -22.39 -5.64
N PRO A 64 12.92 -23.17 -5.88
CA PRO A 64 12.81 -24.63 -5.90
C PRO A 64 12.39 -25.23 -4.55
N LYS A 65 12.62 -24.50 -3.44
CA LYS A 65 12.27 -24.92 -2.08
C LYS A 65 10.81 -24.69 -1.73
N ALA A 66 10.06 -23.89 -2.52
CA ALA A 66 8.63 -23.66 -2.27
C ALA A 66 7.86 -24.99 -2.33
N ARG A 67 7.03 -25.25 -1.32
CA ARG A 67 6.20 -26.47 -1.22
C ARG A 67 5.01 -26.43 -2.17
N TYR A 68 4.48 -25.22 -2.42
CA TYR A 68 3.28 -24.97 -3.20
C TYR A 68 3.61 -24.16 -4.46
N ARG A 69 2.68 -24.23 -5.43
CA ARG A 69 2.60 -23.28 -6.54
C ARG A 69 1.52 -22.27 -6.21
N TYR A 70 1.81 -21.00 -6.38
CA TYR A 70 0.87 -19.91 -6.06
C TYR A 70 0.26 -19.28 -7.31
N GLU A 71 -1.00 -18.89 -7.20
CA GLU A 71 -1.73 -18.13 -8.21
C GLU A 71 -2.39 -16.92 -7.55
N LEU A 72 -2.32 -15.75 -8.21
CA LEU A 72 -2.95 -14.53 -7.73
C LEU A 72 -4.34 -14.37 -8.37
N VAL A 73 -5.40 -14.38 -7.55
CA VAL A 73 -6.76 -14.05 -7.97
C VAL A 73 -6.95 -12.55 -7.81
N VAL A 74 -7.00 -11.83 -8.94
CA VAL A 74 -7.02 -10.37 -8.95
C VAL A 74 -8.47 -9.86 -9.02
N LEU A 75 -8.83 -8.96 -8.11
CA LEU A 75 -10.17 -8.41 -7.94
C LEU A 75 -10.11 -6.88 -7.79
N ASP A 76 -10.99 -6.20 -8.54
CA ASP A 76 -11.12 -4.75 -8.52
C ASP A 76 -12.21 -4.32 -7.54
N ASP A 77 -11.86 -3.53 -6.53
CA ASP A 77 -12.80 -2.94 -5.57
C ASP A 77 -13.24 -1.52 -5.95
N GLU A 78 -12.65 -0.95 -7.01
CA GLU A 78 -12.92 0.41 -7.52
C GLU A 78 -12.81 1.52 -6.44
N CYS A 79 -12.26 1.22 -5.26
CA CYS A 79 -12.30 2.10 -4.08
C CYS A 79 -13.76 2.42 -3.64
N LYS A 80 -14.71 1.51 -3.91
CA LYS A 80 -16.14 1.64 -3.56
C LYS A 80 -16.55 0.55 -2.57
N PRO A 81 -17.20 0.90 -1.44
CA PRO A 81 -17.59 -0.07 -0.41
C PRO A 81 -18.45 -1.22 -0.96
N ASP A 82 -19.45 -0.91 -1.76
CA ASP A 82 -20.39 -1.92 -2.29
C ASP A 82 -19.67 -2.92 -3.22
N THR A 83 -18.84 -2.43 -4.14
CA THR A 83 -17.99 -3.27 -5.00
C THR A 83 -17.02 -4.08 -4.15
N GLY A 84 -16.41 -3.44 -3.15
CA GLY A 84 -15.51 -4.08 -2.20
C GLY A 84 -16.12 -5.26 -1.47
N VAL A 85 -17.34 -5.11 -0.93
CA VAL A 85 -18.08 -6.21 -0.26
C VAL A 85 -18.39 -7.35 -1.23
N GLN A 86 -18.77 -7.04 -2.47
CA GLN A 86 -19.03 -8.07 -3.50
C GLN A 86 -17.77 -8.89 -3.81
N VAL A 87 -16.63 -8.23 -4.08
CA VAL A 87 -15.38 -8.93 -4.43
C VAL A 87 -14.75 -9.62 -3.21
N ALA A 88 -14.89 -9.07 -2.00
CA ALA A 88 -14.48 -9.72 -0.76
C ALA A 88 -15.28 -11.00 -0.53
N THR A 89 -16.61 -10.95 -0.73
CA THR A 89 -17.49 -12.12 -0.64
C THR A 89 -17.09 -13.17 -1.68
N LYS A 90 -16.82 -12.76 -2.92
CA LYS A 90 -16.37 -13.67 -3.99
C LYS A 90 -15.07 -14.38 -3.62
N ALA A 91 -14.06 -13.63 -3.13
CA ALA A 91 -12.79 -14.20 -2.71
C ALA A 91 -12.95 -15.15 -1.51
N ALA A 92 -13.71 -14.72 -0.49
CA ALA A 92 -13.85 -15.46 0.76
C ALA A 92 -14.76 -16.71 0.61
N ALA A 93 -15.75 -16.70 -0.28
CA ALA A 93 -16.61 -17.85 -0.55
C ALA A 93 -15.89 -18.95 -1.34
N ASP A 94 -14.89 -18.61 -2.16
CA ASP A 94 -14.07 -19.60 -2.89
C ASP A 94 -13.09 -20.28 -1.93
N LYS A 95 -13.36 -21.56 -1.62
CA LYS A 95 -12.48 -22.36 -0.74
C LYS A 95 -11.09 -22.62 -1.29
N ALA A 96 -10.88 -22.45 -2.60
CA ALA A 96 -9.56 -22.57 -3.22
C ALA A 96 -8.68 -21.32 -2.96
N VAL A 97 -9.30 -20.18 -2.60
CA VAL A 97 -8.58 -18.95 -2.20
C VAL A 97 -8.33 -19.01 -0.69
N VAL A 98 -7.08 -19.15 -0.30
CA VAL A 98 -6.68 -19.39 1.10
C VAL A 98 -6.64 -18.10 1.92
N ALA A 99 -6.18 -17.01 1.33
CA ALA A 99 -5.97 -15.72 2.00
C ALA A 99 -6.00 -14.56 1.00
N GLY A 100 -5.98 -13.33 1.48
CA GLY A 100 -5.99 -12.13 0.63
C GLY A 100 -5.03 -11.03 1.06
N VAL A 101 -4.39 -10.41 0.07
CA VAL A 101 -3.74 -9.10 0.12
C VAL A 101 -4.83 -8.08 -0.16
N THR A 102 -5.30 -7.35 0.86
CA THR A 102 -6.58 -6.64 0.77
C THR A 102 -6.44 -5.15 1.04
N HIS A 103 -7.11 -4.42 0.27
CA HIS A 103 -7.57 -3.05 0.24
C HIS A 103 -6.53 -1.94 0.47
N TYR A 104 -6.61 -1.00 -0.46
CA TYR A 104 -5.95 0.31 -0.36
C TYR A 104 -6.87 1.33 0.32
N CYS A 105 -8.15 1.38 -0.07
CA CYS A 105 -9.09 2.39 0.40
C CYS A 105 -9.66 2.02 1.78
N SER A 106 -9.53 2.91 2.78
CA SER A 106 -10.00 2.64 4.15
C SER A 106 -11.50 2.39 4.25
N VAL A 107 -12.32 3.11 3.46
CA VAL A 107 -13.77 2.91 3.42
C VAL A 107 -14.15 1.50 2.93
N VAL A 108 -13.38 0.95 2.00
CA VAL A 108 -13.58 -0.42 1.50
C VAL A 108 -13.11 -1.45 2.53
N ALA A 109 -11.92 -1.24 3.10
CA ALA A 109 -11.39 -2.12 4.13
C ALA A 109 -12.34 -2.23 5.32
N MET A 110 -12.90 -1.11 5.80
CA MET A 110 -13.92 -1.10 6.87
C MET A 110 -15.17 -1.88 6.51
N ALA A 111 -15.70 -1.67 5.30
CA ALA A 111 -16.93 -2.33 4.85
C ALA A 111 -16.78 -3.86 4.70
N THR A 112 -15.55 -4.37 4.59
CA THR A 112 -15.27 -5.79 4.30
C THR A 112 -14.81 -6.61 5.51
N THR A 113 -14.48 -5.98 6.65
CA THR A 113 -13.97 -6.67 7.85
C THR A 113 -14.91 -7.77 8.32
N GLU A 114 -16.20 -7.49 8.45
CA GLU A 114 -17.24 -8.46 8.85
C GLU A 114 -17.35 -9.62 7.85
N THR A 115 -17.21 -9.35 6.55
CA THR A 115 -17.23 -10.40 5.52
C THR A 115 -16.05 -11.35 5.72
N TYR A 116 -14.84 -10.85 5.88
CA TYR A 116 -13.67 -11.70 6.10
C TYR A 116 -13.76 -12.49 7.39
N HIS A 117 -14.23 -11.88 8.49
CA HIS A 117 -14.48 -12.57 9.75
C HIS A 117 -15.47 -13.72 9.61
N ARG A 118 -16.65 -13.48 9.03
CA ARG A 118 -17.70 -14.48 8.85
C ARG A 118 -17.24 -15.69 8.02
N PHE A 119 -16.34 -15.52 7.06
CA PHE A 119 -15.78 -16.60 6.27
C PHE A 119 -14.50 -17.21 6.86
N GLY A 120 -14.01 -16.71 8.00
CA GLY A 120 -12.69 -17.09 8.55
C GLY A 120 -11.55 -16.82 7.58
N PHE A 121 -11.67 -15.79 6.73
CA PHE A 121 -10.76 -15.52 5.62
C PHE A 121 -9.58 -14.64 6.08
N PRO A 122 -8.33 -15.15 6.05
CA PRO A 122 -7.16 -14.35 6.41
C PRO A 122 -6.98 -13.19 5.44
N ALA A 123 -7.09 -11.97 5.94
CA ALA A 123 -6.96 -10.75 5.16
C ALA A 123 -5.79 -9.90 5.69
N VAL A 124 -4.82 -9.61 4.82
CA VAL A 124 -3.68 -8.74 5.14
C VAL A 124 -3.82 -7.44 4.36
N VAL A 125 -4.14 -6.38 5.09
CA VAL A 125 -4.33 -5.02 4.55
C VAL A 125 -2.98 -4.42 4.18
N TRP A 126 -2.88 -3.88 2.95
CA TRP A 126 -1.63 -3.38 2.41
C TRP A 126 -1.56 -1.85 2.24
N GLY A 127 -2.70 -1.14 2.31
CA GLY A 127 -2.73 0.30 2.05
C GLY A 127 -3.65 1.10 2.96
N ALA A 128 -4.80 0.56 3.35
CA ALA A 128 -5.78 1.26 4.19
C ALA A 128 -5.23 1.57 5.59
N VAL A 129 -5.40 2.81 6.07
CA VAL A 129 -4.73 3.36 7.26
C VAL A 129 -5.66 3.74 8.41
N LEU A 130 -6.99 3.62 8.24
CA LEU A 130 -7.95 3.93 9.32
C LEU A 130 -7.71 2.99 10.52
N PRO A 131 -7.56 3.51 11.75
CA PRO A 131 -7.28 2.67 12.93
C PRO A 131 -8.32 1.59 13.16
N ASP A 132 -9.60 1.90 12.99
CA ASP A 132 -10.72 1.02 13.29
C ASP A 132 -10.73 -0.27 12.44
N ILE A 133 -9.98 -0.33 11.34
CA ILE A 133 -9.80 -1.56 10.53
C ILE A 133 -9.20 -2.71 11.36
N THR A 134 -8.36 -2.40 12.33
CA THR A 134 -7.75 -3.39 13.25
C THR A 134 -8.22 -3.22 14.68
N TYR A 135 -8.46 -1.96 15.12
CA TYR A 135 -8.80 -1.65 16.51
C TYR A 135 -10.31 -1.51 16.78
N GLY A 136 -11.15 -1.48 15.73
CA GLY A 136 -12.61 -1.34 15.88
C GLY A 136 -13.34 -2.64 16.22
N HIS A 137 -12.64 -3.75 16.34
CA HIS A 137 -13.19 -5.09 16.59
C HIS A 137 -12.12 -6.06 17.09
N ASP A 138 -12.52 -7.27 17.50
CA ASP A 138 -11.62 -8.34 17.97
C ASP A 138 -11.42 -9.46 16.93
N PHE A 139 -11.66 -9.21 15.64
CA PHE A 139 -11.53 -10.20 14.57
C PHE A 139 -10.07 -10.61 14.39
N LYS A 140 -9.81 -11.92 14.35
CA LYS A 140 -8.46 -12.46 14.19
C LYS A 140 -8.08 -12.74 12.74
N GLU A 141 -8.97 -12.48 11.82
CA GLU A 141 -8.78 -12.62 10.37
C GLU A 141 -8.10 -11.40 9.76
N ILE A 142 -8.16 -10.23 10.41
CA ILE A 142 -7.72 -8.96 9.86
C ILE A 142 -6.33 -8.63 10.40
N HIS A 143 -5.37 -8.49 9.50
CA HIS A 143 -4.02 -8.03 9.80
C HIS A 143 -3.65 -6.86 8.90
N ARG A 144 -2.73 -5.98 9.33
CA ARG A 144 -2.29 -4.84 8.53
C ARG A 144 -0.77 -4.67 8.60
N VAL A 145 -0.09 -4.69 7.45
CA VAL A 145 1.38 -4.58 7.38
C VAL A 145 1.88 -3.13 7.40
N ASN A 146 1.06 -2.16 7.00
CA ASN A 146 1.39 -0.72 7.08
C ASN A 146 0.96 -0.11 8.43
N GLY A 147 1.33 1.16 8.65
CA GLY A 147 0.96 1.94 9.83
C GLY A 147 -0.48 2.44 9.82
N THR A 148 -0.81 3.28 10.80
CA THR A 148 -2.11 3.94 10.91
C THR A 148 -2.00 5.44 10.65
N MET A 149 -3.11 6.08 10.31
CA MET A 149 -3.17 7.53 10.17
C MET A 149 -2.91 8.29 11.48
N ILE A 150 -2.96 7.64 12.65
CA ILE A 150 -2.65 8.30 13.94
C ILE A 150 -1.21 8.79 13.92
N ASN A 151 -0.24 7.89 13.69
CA ASN A 151 1.18 8.22 13.65
C ASN A 151 1.52 9.18 12.50
N GLN A 152 0.84 9.02 11.35
CA GLN A 152 1.02 9.91 10.22
C GLN A 152 0.65 11.35 10.59
N ASN A 153 -0.55 11.56 11.13
CA ASN A 153 -1.05 12.89 11.48
C ASN A 153 -0.27 13.52 12.65
N GLU A 154 0.18 12.72 13.60
CA GLU A 154 1.08 13.19 14.67
C GLU A 154 2.39 13.72 14.10
N THR A 155 3.03 12.94 13.22
CA THR A 155 4.28 13.33 12.55
C THR A 155 4.08 14.56 11.68
N ALA A 156 2.99 14.62 10.90
CA ALA A 156 2.65 15.74 10.02
C ALA A 156 2.48 17.04 10.82
N ALA A 157 1.64 17.03 11.84
CA ALA A 157 1.40 18.21 12.68
C ALA A 157 2.68 18.70 13.38
N LYS A 158 3.43 17.79 14.01
CA LYS A 158 4.70 18.13 14.68
C LYS A 158 5.72 18.70 13.71
N PHE A 159 5.85 18.12 12.53
CA PHE A 159 6.78 18.59 11.52
C PHE A 159 6.44 20.01 11.06
N MET A 160 5.21 20.28 10.68
CA MET A 160 4.80 21.58 10.18
C MET A 160 4.84 22.67 11.27
N LEU A 161 4.51 22.32 12.51
CA LEU A 161 4.72 23.21 13.67
C LEU A 161 6.20 23.56 13.87
N ALA A 162 7.10 22.59 13.69
CA ALA A 162 8.55 22.81 13.75
C ALA A 162 9.07 23.68 12.60
N GLN A 163 8.41 23.63 11.41
CA GLN A 163 8.67 24.58 10.31
C GLN A 163 8.14 25.99 10.61
N GLY A 164 7.52 26.22 11.76
CA GLY A 164 7.04 27.52 12.21
C GLY A 164 5.61 27.86 11.82
N TYR A 165 4.86 26.98 11.17
CA TYR A 165 3.43 27.21 10.84
C TYR A 165 2.57 27.17 12.10
N ARG A 166 1.51 28.00 12.13
CA ARG A 166 0.60 28.13 13.29
C ARG A 166 -0.86 28.14 12.93
N LYS A 167 -1.24 28.38 11.67
CA LYS A 167 -2.64 28.56 11.26
C LYS A 167 -2.99 27.72 10.04
N TRP A 168 -3.93 26.79 10.22
CA TRP A 168 -4.38 25.85 9.19
C TRP A 168 -5.83 26.11 8.78
N ALA A 169 -6.13 25.80 7.52
CA ALA A 169 -7.45 25.35 7.11
C ALA A 169 -7.37 23.87 6.72
N ILE A 170 -8.45 23.13 6.93
CA ILE A 170 -8.56 21.72 6.60
C ILE A 170 -9.61 21.52 5.52
N ILE A 171 -9.29 20.79 4.47
CA ILE A 171 -10.25 20.21 3.54
C ILE A 171 -10.07 18.69 3.63
N HIS A 172 -11.18 17.95 3.78
CA HIS A 172 -11.10 16.48 3.83
C HIS A 172 -12.24 15.87 3.02
N ASP A 173 -12.03 14.68 2.47
CA ASP A 173 -13.16 13.96 1.90
C ASP A 173 -14.11 13.47 3.00
N THR A 174 -15.37 13.23 2.62
CA THR A 174 -16.42 12.86 3.57
C THR A 174 -16.46 11.37 3.91
N THR A 175 -15.48 10.59 3.42
CA THR A 175 -15.30 9.19 3.79
C THR A 175 -14.71 9.05 5.20
N ASP A 176 -14.70 7.84 5.74
CA ASP A 176 -14.05 7.56 7.04
C ASP A 176 -12.56 7.86 7.01
N TYR A 177 -11.90 7.72 5.84
CA TYR A 177 -10.51 8.10 5.64
C TYR A 177 -10.30 9.60 5.87
N GLY A 178 -11.03 10.45 5.15
CA GLY A 178 -10.87 11.91 5.28
C GLY A 178 -11.30 12.44 6.64
N LYS A 179 -12.43 11.94 7.18
CA LYS A 179 -12.90 12.28 8.54
C LYS A 179 -11.89 11.89 9.61
N GLY A 180 -11.27 10.69 9.48
CA GLY A 180 -10.23 10.23 10.39
C GLY A 180 -9.00 11.13 10.35
N HIS A 181 -8.54 11.49 9.16
CA HIS A 181 -7.43 12.43 9.00
C HIS A 181 -7.73 13.79 9.61
N ASN A 182 -8.91 14.37 9.37
CA ASN A 182 -9.32 15.62 10.00
C ASN A 182 -9.30 15.51 11.53
N LYS A 183 -9.87 14.43 12.09
CA LYS A 183 -9.92 14.19 13.54
C LYS A 183 -8.51 14.19 14.16
N TYR A 184 -7.63 13.32 13.69
CA TYR A 184 -6.32 13.14 14.30
C TYR A 184 -5.39 14.32 14.01
N PHE A 185 -5.38 14.86 12.79
CA PHE A 185 -4.57 16.03 12.47
C PHE A 185 -4.95 17.25 13.31
N SER A 186 -6.25 17.57 13.41
CA SER A 186 -6.74 18.65 14.24
C SER A 186 -6.36 18.50 15.71
N GLN A 187 -6.41 17.26 16.22
CA GLN A 187 -6.00 16.96 17.60
C GLN A 187 -4.52 17.33 17.83
N TYR A 188 -3.63 16.88 16.96
CA TYR A 188 -2.20 17.11 17.13
C TYR A 188 -1.77 18.56 16.84
N VAL A 189 -2.39 19.22 15.87
CA VAL A 189 -2.16 20.66 15.63
C VAL A 189 -2.54 21.46 16.85
N LYS A 190 -3.74 21.25 17.44
CA LYS A 190 -4.20 21.95 18.64
C LYS A 190 -3.32 21.65 19.85
N ALA A 191 -2.94 20.39 20.06
CA ALA A 191 -2.05 19.99 21.16
C ALA A 191 -0.67 20.66 21.05
N GLY A 192 -0.19 20.93 19.83
CA GLY A 192 1.06 21.66 19.58
C GLY A 192 0.93 23.18 19.54
N GLY A 193 -0.23 23.75 19.91
CA GLY A 193 -0.46 25.21 19.95
C GLY A 193 -0.79 25.84 18.60
N GLY A 194 -1.13 25.02 17.57
CA GLY A 194 -1.62 25.52 16.30
C GLY A 194 -3.13 25.79 16.31
N GLN A 195 -3.58 26.57 15.34
CA GLN A 195 -4.98 26.96 15.16
C GLN A 195 -5.57 26.34 13.89
N ILE A 196 -6.75 25.75 13.99
CA ILE A 196 -7.57 25.38 12.84
C ILE A 196 -8.59 26.50 12.61
N ALA A 197 -8.42 27.26 11.55
CA ALA A 197 -9.24 28.45 11.25
C ALA A 197 -10.53 28.10 10.49
N ALA A 198 -10.51 27.02 9.70
CA ALA A 198 -11.66 26.54 8.95
C ALA A 198 -11.53 25.04 8.66
N THR A 199 -12.66 24.36 8.50
CA THR A 199 -12.71 22.94 8.12
C THR A 199 -13.88 22.70 7.16
N PHE A 200 -13.63 22.02 6.04
CA PHE A 200 -14.64 21.69 5.04
C PHE A 200 -14.56 20.21 4.65
N GLY A 201 -15.72 19.56 4.62
CA GLY A 201 -15.89 18.23 4.05
C GLY A 201 -16.32 18.31 2.59
N VAL A 202 -15.68 17.56 1.69
CA VAL A 202 -15.97 17.53 0.25
C VAL A 202 -16.24 16.11 -0.22
N THR A 203 -17.09 15.93 -1.24
CA THR A 203 -17.37 14.58 -1.77
C THR A 203 -16.34 14.18 -2.84
N ALA A 204 -16.20 12.87 -3.07
CA ALA A 204 -15.22 12.34 -4.01
C ALA A 204 -15.48 12.74 -5.47
N ASP A 205 -16.72 12.98 -5.83
CA ASP A 205 -17.20 13.39 -7.16
C ASP A 205 -17.24 14.91 -7.37
N GLN A 206 -17.07 15.71 -6.29
CA GLN A 206 -17.07 17.16 -6.37
C GLN A 206 -15.96 17.67 -7.31
N GLN A 207 -16.31 18.57 -8.24
CA GLN A 207 -15.40 19.11 -9.24
C GLN A 207 -14.99 20.55 -8.95
N ASP A 208 -15.86 21.33 -8.33
CA ASP A 208 -15.66 22.75 -8.02
C ASP A 208 -15.60 22.96 -6.50
N PHE A 209 -14.53 23.57 -6.04
CA PHE A 209 -14.23 23.87 -4.64
C PHE A 209 -14.13 25.39 -4.40
N THR A 210 -14.63 26.19 -5.35
CA THR A 210 -14.55 27.67 -5.29
C THR A 210 -15.19 28.22 -4.03
N ALA A 211 -16.33 27.66 -3.61
CA ALA A 211 -17.04 28.12 -2.42
C ALA A 211 -16.22 27.91 -1.14
N GLU A 212 -15.72 26.70 -0.92
CA GLU A 212 -14.90 26.34 0.24
C GLU A 212 -13.58 27.11 0.24
N LEU A 213 -12.90 27.16 -0.90
CA LEU A 213 -11.62 27.86 -1.03
C LEU A 213 -11.75 29.38 -0.84
N THR A 214 -12.86 29.99 -1.30
CA THR A 214 -13.12 31.41 -1.07
C THR A 214 -13.32 31.69 0.43
N GLN A 215 -14.06 30.85 1.13
CA GLN A 215 -14.22 30.96 2.57
C GLN A 215 -12.88 30.76 3.30
N ILE A 216 -12.08 29.77 2.90
CA ILE A 216 -10.74 29.54 3.44
C ILE A 216 -9.86 30.77 3.25
N LYS A 217 -9.89 31.40 2.08
CA LYS A 217 -9.09 32.58 1.75
C LYS A 217 -9.35 33.75 2.70
N VAL A 218 -10.60 33.95 3.14
CA VAL A 218 -10.96 34.99 4.12
C VAL A 218 -10.22 34.81 5.45
N HIS A 219 -9.99 33.56 5.85
CA HIS A 219 -9.27 33.25 7.09
C HIS A 219 -7.75 33.42 6.96
N ASN A 220 -7.22 33.59 5.75
CA ASN A 220 -5.79 33.72 5.48
C ASN A 220 -4.94 32.65 6.22
N PRO A 221 -5.16 31.34 5.97
CA PRO A 221 -4.36 30.30 6.61
C PRO A 221 -2.94 30.28 6.03
N GLU A 222 -1.98 29.83 6.84
CA GLU A 222 -0.60 29.60 6.39
C GLU A 222 -0.49 28.26 5.63
N VAL A 223 -1.30 27.28 6.01
CA VAL A 223 -1.33 25.93 5.44
C VAL A 223 -2.77 25.52 5.14
N ILE A 224 -2.97 24.87 3.99
CA ILE A 224 -4.15 24.06 3.71
C ILE A 224 -3.74 22.59 3.80
N TYR A 225 -4.25 21.92 4.84
CA TYR A 225 -4.13 20.47 4.99
C TYR A 225 -5.25 19.77 4.24
N PHE A 226 -4.90 18.80 3.40
CA PHE A 226 -5.85 18.00 2.65
C PHE A 226 -5.87 16.54 3.14
N GLY A 227 -6.99 16.14 3.75
CA GLY A 227 -7.26 14.76 4.17
C GLY A 227 -8.08 14.00 3.14
N GLY A 228 -7.45 13.53 2.07
CA GLY A 228 -8.15 12.83 1.00
C GLY A 228 -7.19 12.20 -0.03
N LEU A 229 -7.76 11.71 -1.13
CA LEU A 229 -7.04 10.97 -2.16
C LEU A 229 -6.65 11.85 -3.36
N THR A 230 -5.70 11.37 -4.15
CA THR A 230 -5.09 12.05 -5.31
C THR A 230 -6.10 12.77 -6.23
N PRO A 231 -7.21 12.16 -6.70
CA PRO A 231 -8.09 12.83 -7.66
C PRO A 231 -8.70 14.14 -7.16
N ILE A 232 -9.02 14.21 -5.86
CA ILE A 232 -9.57 15.42 -5.22
C ILE A 232 -8.44 16.41 -4.95
N GLY A 233 -7.30 15.93 -4.43
CA GLY A 233 -6.15 16.76 -4.09
C GLY A 233 -5.60 17.55 -5.28
N VAL A 234 -5.54 16.93 -6.47
CA VAL A 234 -5.16 17.59 -7.73
C VAL A 234 -6.10 18.74 -8.04
N ARG A 235 -7.42 18.52 -7.98
CA ARG A 235 -8.40 19.56 -8.28
C ARG A 235 -8.36 20.74 -7.28
N ILE A 236 -8.27 20.43 -5.99
CA ILE A 236 -8.17 21.46 -4.95
C ILE A 236 -6.90 22.30 -5.15
N ARG A 237 -5.73 21.67 -5.31
CA ARG A 237 -4.46 22.39 -5.46
C ARG A 237 -4.45 23.27 -6.72
N ALA A 238 -5.04 22.80 -7.83
CA ALA A 238 -5.18 23.59 -9.05
C ALA A 238 -6.12 24.79 -8.85
N GLN A 239 -7.23 24.63 -8.12
CA GLN A 239 -8.17 25.72 -7.86
C GLN A 239 -7.63 26.73 -6.84
N MET A 240 -6.81 26.30 -5.89
CA MET A 240 -6.07 27.24 -5.01
C MET A 240 -5.23 28.22 -5.83
N ASP A 241 -4.54 27.73 -6.85
CA ASP A 241 -3.72 28.57 -7.73
C ASP A 241 -4.56 29.59 -8.50
N LYS A 242 -5.66 29.13 -9.12
CA LYS A 242 -6.62 29.99 -9.84
C LYS A 242 -7.20 31.10 -8.95
N LEU A 243 -7.42 30.82 -7.68
CA LEU A 243 -7.97 31.78 -6.72
C LEU A 243 -6.89 32.63 -6.03
N GLY A 244 -5.61 32.45 -6.39
CA GLY A 244 -4.49 33.18 -5.80
C GLY A 244 -4.30 32.90 -4.31
N ILE A 245 -4.55 31.66 -3.86
CA ILE A 245 -4.32 31.24 -2.48
C ILE A 245 -2.88 30.78 -2.33
N ALA A 246 -2.06 31.54 -1.62
CA ALA A 246 -0.63 31.31 -1.47
C ALA A 246 -0.26 30.39 -0.31
N ALA A 247 -1.21 29.81 0.40
CA ALA A 247 -0.98 28.90 1.51
C ALA A 247 -0.15 27.68 1.09
N GLN A 248 0.69 27.16 2.00
CA GLN A 248 1.36 25.89 1.82
C GLN A 248 0.34 24.75 1.68
N PHE A 249 0.49 23.90 0.68
CA PHE A 249 -0.35 22.70 0.55
C PHE A 249 0.33 21.51 1.22
N GLU A 250 -0.37 20.91 2.15
CA GLU A 250 0.05 19.74 2.90
C GLU A 250 -0.99 18.63 2.71
N GLY A 251 -0.57 17.40 2.47
CA GLY A 251 -1.48 16.29 2.28
C GLY A 251 -1.08 15.02 2.99
N THR A 252 -1.96 14.06 2.90
CA THR A 252 -1.80 12.71 3.47
C THR A 252 -1.05 11.79 2.51
N SER A 253 -0.80 10.55 2.95
CA SER A 253 -0.30 9.46 2.10
C SER A 253 -1.16 9.24 0.84
N GLY A 254 -2.43 9.60 0.88
CA GLY A 254 -3.38 9.49 -0.24
C GLY A 254 -3.05 10.34 -1.47
N ILE A 255 -2.13 11.29 -1.36
CA ILE A 255 -1.67 12.09 -2.51
C ILE A 255 -0.24 11.72 -2.96
N VAL A 256 0.45 10.83 -2.26
CA VAL A 256 1.82 10.42 -2.63
C VAL A 256 1.75 9.43 -3.79
N SER A 257 1.60 9.95 -5.00
CA SER A 257 1.52 9.19 -6.24
C SER A 257 2.09 9.99 -7.41
N ASP A 258 2.51 9.29 -8.46
CA ASP A 258 2.98 9.93 -9.68
C ASP A 258 1.82 10.67 -10.39
N ASP A 259 0.58 10.18 -10.26
CA ASP A 259 -0.61 10.83 -10.81
C ASP A 259 -0.87 12.22 -10.21
N PHE A 260 -0.56 12.42 -8.93
CA PHE A 260 -0.66 13.74 -8.31
C PHE A 260 0.27 14.75 -9.00
N ILE A 261 1.51 14.35 -9.25
CA ILE A 261 2.50 15.20 -9.93
C ILE A 261 2.11 15.41 -11.38
N ARG A 262 1.73 14.34 -12.10
CA ARG A 262 1.29 14.44 -13.51
C ARG A 262 0.07 15.36 -13.69
N GLY A 263 -0.88 15.28 -12.76
CA GLY A 263 -2.10 16.09 -12.81
C GLY A 263 -1.88 17.57 -12.54
N LEU A 264 -0.85 17.92 -11.78
CA LEU A 264 -0.56 19.29 -11.38
C LEU A 264 0.60 19.94 -12.15
N GLY A 265 1.52 19.14 -12.69
CA GLY A 265 2.75 19.66 -13.29
C GLY A 265 3.50 20.57 -12.32
N PRO A 266 3.90 21.80 -12.74
CA PRO A 266 4.64 22.73 -11.88
C PRO A 266 3.90 23.14 -10.59
N LEU A 267 2.57 23.03 -10.54
CA LEU A 267 1.78 23.39 -9.36
C LEU A 267 1.99 22.43 -8.18
N ALA A 268 2.57 21.25 -8.44
CA ALA A 268 2.92 20.30 -7.39
C ALA A 268 4.18 20.71 -6.60
N GLU A 269 5.04 21.58 -7.15
CA GLU A 269 6.30 21.97 -6.51
C GLU A 269 6.09 22.51 -5.09
N GLY A 270 6.87 21.98 -4.14
CA GLY A 270 6.82 22.35 -2.73
C GLY A 270 5.64 21.78 -1.95
N VAL A 271 4.77 20.96 -2.55
CA VAL A 271 3.73 20.23 -1.80
C VAL A 271 4.40 19.24 -0.86
N VAL A 272 3.96 19.21 0.40
CA VAL A 272 4.47 18.31 1.45
C VAL A 272 3.43 17.21 1.71
N ALA A 273 3.89 16.00 1.90
CA ALA A 273 3.02 14.87 2.27
C ALA A 273 3.75 13.88 3.19
N PHE A 274 2.96 13.06 3.88
CA PHE A 274 3.45 12.09 4.85
C PHE A 274 2.89 10.72 4.52
N ARG A 275 3.71 9.67 4.67
CA ARG A 275 3.32 8.30 4.33
C ARG A 275 3.86 7.32 5.37
N GLU A 276 3.07 6.30 5.65
CA GLU A 276 3.49 5.16 6.46
C GLU A 276 4.62 4.40 5.77
N GLY A 277 5.54 3.88 6.56
CA GLY A 277 6.69 3.09 6.14
C GLY A 277 7.94 3.92 5.87
N ALA A 278 9.08 3.26 5.95
CA ALA A 278 10.35 3.82 5.55
C ALA A 278 10.46 3.91 4.02
N ASP A 279 11.33 4.77 3.54
CA ASP A 279 11.67 4.83 2.13
C ASP A 279 12.31 3.49 1.68
N ALA A 280 11.71 2.86 0.67
CA ALA A 280 12.16 1.56 0.19
C ALA A 280 13.62 1.58 -0.30
N GLU A 281 14.08 2.69 -0.89
CA GLU A 281 15.45 2.82 -1.37
C GLU A 281 16.48 2.78 -0.23
N LYS A 282 16.08 3.18 0.98
CA LYS A 282 16.94 3.19 2.17
C LYS A 282 17.03 1.82 2.86
N LEU A 283 16.15 0.89 2.51
CA LEU A 283 16.12 -0.46 3.08
C LEU A 283 16.78 -1.48 2.13
N PRO A 284 17.64 -2.39 2.64
CA PRO A 284 18.25 -3.44 1.79
C PRO A 284 17.22 -4.28 1.03
N GLY A 285 16.17 -4.73 1.71
CA GLY A 285 15.07 -5.48 1.10
C GLY A 285 14.25 -4.65 0.11
N GLY A 286 14.10 -3.36 0.37
CA GLY A 286 13.42 -2.44 -0.53
C GLY A 286 14.20 -2.21 -1.84
N ARG A 287 15.53 -2.07 -1.78
CA ARG A 287 16.37 -1.99 -2.99
C ARG A 287 16.28 -3.26 -3.82
N PHE A 288 16.30 -4.43 -3.19
CA PHE A 288 16.08 -5.71 -3.87
C PHE A 288 14.71 -5.73 -4.59
N PHE A 289 13.65 -5.32 -3.89
CA PHE A 289 12.31 -5.24 -4.48
C PHE A 289 12.28 -4.33 -5.72
N LEU A 290 12.82 -3.11 -5.61
CA LEU A 290 12.83 -2.13 -6.71
C LEU A 290 13.60 -2.66 -7.92
N GLN A 291 14.74 -3.30 -7.71
CA GLN A 291 15.51 -3.96 -8.78
C GLN A 291 14.67 -5.04 -9.46
N LYS A 292 14.08 -5.97 -8.68
CA LYS A 292 13.28 -7.07 -9.23
C LYS A 292 12.01 -6.60 -9.91
N TYR A 293 11.41 -5.52 -9.41
CA TYR A 293 10.26 -4.90 -10.04
C TYR A 293 10.62 -4.31 -11.42
N ALA A 294 11.73 -3.60 -11.52
CA ALA A 294 12.22 -3.02 -12.78
C ALA A 294 12.49 -4.09 -13.85
N GLU A 295 13.02 -5.27 -13.45
CA GLU A 295 13.24 -6.40 -14.34
C GLU A 295 11.95 -6.92 -15.01
N GLN A 296 10.76 -6.72 -14.37
CA GLN A 296 9.48 -7.21 -14.89
C GLN A 296 8.90 -6.33 -16.00
N LYS A 297 9.35 -5.08 -16.13
CA LYS A 297 8.86 -4.11 -17.14
C LYS A 297 7.34 -3.91 -17.11
N TYR A 298 6.74 -3.90 -15.93
CA TYR A 298 5.32 -3.58 -15.79
C TYR A 298 5.04 -2.17 -16.32
N ALA A 299 3.87 -1.98 -16.95
CA ALA A 299 3.46 -0.68 -17.49
C ALA A 299 3.25 0.38 -16.38
N GLN A 300 2.83 -0.05 -15.19
CA GLN A 300 2.66 0.81 -14.01
C GLN A 300 3.80 0.56 -13.03
N GLY A 301 4.39 1.63 -12.48
CA GLY A 301 5.38 1.56 -11.40
C GLY A 301 4.79 0.97 -10.10
N PRO A 302 5.64 0.66 -9.11
CA PRO A 302 5.16 0.08 -7.85
C PRO A 302 4.36 1.06 -7.01
N GLU A 303 4.43 2.35 -7.32
CA GLU A 303 3.81 3.42 -6.54
C GLU A 303 4.21 3.39 -5.05
N ALA A 304 3.63 4.29 -4.27
CA ALA A 304 3.97 4.45 -2.87
C ALA A 304 3.69 3.20 -2.00
N TYR A 305 2.69 2.41 -2.38
CA TYR A 305 2.19 1.29 -1.56
C TYR A 305 2.52 -0.10 -2.13
N GLY A 306 3.12 -0.19 -3.31
CA GLY A 306 3.56 -1.47 -3.88
C GLY A 306 4.44 -2.31 -2.95
N PRO A 307 5.44 -1.72 -2.26
CA PRO A 307 6.25 -2.46 -1.29
C PRO A 307 5.42 -3.15 -0.19
N PHE A 308 4.33 -2.54 0.26
CA PHE A 308 3.45 -3.14 1.27
C PHE A 308 2.64 -4.31 0.71
N ALA A 309 2.14 -4.20 -0.52
CA ALA A 309 1.43 -5.29 -1.20
C ALA A 309 2.36 -6.50 -1.44
N PHE A 310 3.63 -6.26 -1.83
CA PHE A 310 4.66 -7.29 -1.93
C PHE A 310 4.91 -7.96 -0.57
N ALA A 311 5.08 -7.16 0.50
CA ALA A 311 5.33 -7.67 1.85
C ALA A 311 4.16 -8.50 2.38
N ALA A 312 2.91 -8.05 2.14
CA ALA A 312 1.70 -8.78 2.51
C ALA A 312 1.60 -10.12 1.78
N ALA A 313 1.83 -10.15 0.45
CA ALA A 313 1.83 -11.38 -0.34
C ALA A 313 2.93 -12.34 0.12
N SER A 314 4.14 -11.83 0.34
CA SER A 314 5.27 -12.64 0.82
C SER A 314 5.01 -13.23 2.20
N LEU A 315 4.45 -12.43 3.12
CA LEU A 315 4.07 -12.89 4.46
C LEU A 315 3.03 -14.02 4.39
N LEU A 316 1.97 -13.83 3.60
CA LEU A 316 0.93 -14.85 3.44
C LEU A 316 1.49 -16.16 2.90
N MET A 317 2.35 -16.09 1.88
CA MET A 317 2.99 -17.29 1.32
C MET A 317 3.92 -17.98 2.33
N ASP A 318 4.71 -17.22 3.12
CA ASP A 318 5.57 -17.81 4.16
C ASP A 318 4.74 -18.52 5.24
N VAL A 319 3.62 -17.93 5.64
CA VAL A 319 2.71 -18.55 6.61
C VAL A 319 2.10 -19.83 6.04
N VAL A 320 1.65 -19.81 4.79
CA VAL A 320 1.12 -21.00 4.11
C VAL A 320 2.19 -22.09 3.97
N GLU A 321 3.43 -21.74 3.60
CA GLU A 321 4.55 -22.68 3.55
C GLU A 321 4.77 -23.38 4.90
N LYS A 322 4.59 -22.66 6.00
CA LYS A 322 4.80 -23.16 7.37
C LYS A 322 3.66 -24.07 7.85
N VAL A 323 2.40 -23.65 7.69
CA VAL A 323 1.25 -24.32 8.33
C VAL A 323 0.31 -25.03 7.36
N GLY A 324 0.54 -24.92 6.05
CA GLY A 324 -0.35 -25.42 5.00
C GLY A 324 -1.50 -24.46 4.66
N PRO A 325 -2.29 -24.76 3.61
CA PRO A 325 -3.33 -23.87 3.08
C PRO A 325 -4.67 -23.99 3.84
N ASP A 326 -4.64 -24.09 5.14
CA ASP A 326 -5.84 -24.09 6.02
C ASP A 326 -6.01 -22.69 6.62
N ARG A 327 -7.15 -22.03 6.35
CA ARG A 327 -7.44 -20.65 6.78
C ARG A 327 -7.33 -20.46 8.29
N ARG A 328 -7.78 -21.41 9.11
CA ARG A 328 -7.71 -21.30 10.57
C ARG A 328 -6.26 -21.36 11.06
N LYS A 329 -5.45 -22.25 10.46
CA LYS A 329 -4.02 -22.33 10.79
C LYS A 329 -3.28 -21.08 10.32
N VAL A 330 -3.64 -20.55 9.15
CA VAL A 330 -3.06 -19.31 8.60
C VAL A 330 -3.36 -18.13 9.53
N ASN A 331 -4.62 -17.93 9.96
CA ASN A 331 -5.01 -16.89 10.92
C ASN A 331 -4.25 -17.04 12.26
N ALA A 332 -4.22 -18.24 12.81
CA ALA A 332 -3.51 -18.49 14.06
C ALA A 332 -2.00 -18.25 13.97
N GLU A 333 -1.40 -18.47 12.81
CA GLU A 333 0.03 -18.23 12.59
C GLU A 333 0.34 -16.76 12.30
N LEU A 334 -0.54 -16.05 11.57
CA LEU A 334 -0.42 -14.60 11.38
C LEU A 334 -0.39 -13.85 12.71
N GLY A 335 -1.25 -14.21 13.68
CA GLY A 335 -1.27 -13.60 15.00
C GLY A 335 0.01 -13.80 15.84
N LYS A 336 0.92 -14.69 15.40
CA LYS A 336 2.22 -14.94 16.07
C LYS A 336 3.39 -14.21 15.41
N VAL A 337 3.14 -13.44 14.34
CA VAL A 337 4.21 -12.76 13.60
C VAL A 337 4.87 -11.71 14.49
N LYS A 338 6.15 -11.89 14.77
CA LYS A 338 6.97 -10.99 15.58
C LYS A 338 8.36 -10.88 14.96
N ASP A 339 8.86 -9.65 14.85
CA ASP A 339 10.21 -9.29 14.37
C ASP A 339 10.58 -9.92 13.01
N ARG A 340 9.56 -10.20 12.17
CA ARG A 340 9.77 -10.79 10.85
C ARG A 340 10.41 -9.78 9.90
N ASP A 341 11.56 -10.14 9.33
CA ASP A 341 12.22 -9.33 8.30
C ASP A 341 11.39 -9.28 7.02
N SER A 342 11.30 -8.10 6.44
CA SER A 342 10.60 -7.86 5.17
C SER A 342 11.25 -6.73 4.38
N ILE A 343 10.79 -6.52 3.15
CA ILE A 343 11.27 -5.41 2.31
C ILE A 343 10.83 -4.03 2.83
N ILE A 344 9.84 -3.97 3.70
CA ILE A 344 9.37 -2.74 4.35
C ILE A 344 9.96 -2.53 5.76
N GLY A 345 10.94 -3.31 6.15
CA GLY A 345 11.47 -3.41 7.50
C GLY A 345 10.86 -4.57 8.27
N LYS A 346 10.86 -4.50 9.59
CA LYS A 346 10.29 -5.56 10.44
C LYS A 346 8.77 -5.48 10.50
N ILE A 347 8.13 -6.64 10.57
CA ILE A 347 6.69 -6.78 10.82
C ILE A 347 6.51 -7.45 12.18
N THR A 348 5.76 -6.79 13.06
CA THR A 348 5.32 -7.33 14.35
C THR A 348 3.85 -6.97 14.53
N PHE A 349 2.99 -7.96 14.63
CA PHE A 349 1.58 -7.71 14.90
C PHE A 349 1.31 -7.69 16.41
N ASP A 350 0.46 -6.73 16.81
CA ASP A 350 -0.17 -6.74 18.12
C ASP A 350 -1.38 -7.69 18.19
N ASP A 351 -2.06 -7.72 19.32
CA ASP A 351 -3.22 -8.59 19.55
C ASP A 351 -4.43 -8.28 18.65
N HIS A 352 -4.41 -7.11 17.99
CA HIS A 352 -5.41 -6.67 17.01
C HIS A 352 -4.97 -6.88 15.56
N GLY A 353 -3.80 -7.50 15.33
CA GLY A 353 -3.26 -7.72 13.97
C GLY A 353 -2.66 -6.47 13.32
N GLN A 354 -2.40 -5.40 14.10
CA GLN A 354 -1.75 -4.19 13.62
C GLN A 354 -0.23 -4.32 13.67
N ASN A 355 0.46 -3.97 12.57
CA ASN A 355 1.91 -3.84 12.61
C ASN A 355 2.31 -2.65 13.49
N THR A 356 3.05 -2.93 14.56
CA THR A 356 3.51 -1.92 15.53
C THR A 356 4.81 -1.23 15.13
N VAL A 357 5.53 -1.77 14.14
CA VAL A 357 6.78 -1.20 13.62
C VAL A 357 6.45 -0.29 12.44
N ALA A 358 5.94 0.91 12.72
CA ALA A 358 5.54 1.86 11.70
C ALA A 358 6.41 3.13 11.74
N ALA A 359 7.32 3.27 10.79
CA ALA A 359 7.95 4.55 10.49
C ALA A 359 6.99 5.44 9.70
N ILE A 360 7.16 6.75 9.78
CA ILE A 360 6.49 7.73 8.90
C ILE A 360 7.57 8.46 8.13
N SER A 361 7.50 8.40 6.82
CA SER A 361 8.35 9.15 5.90
C SER A 361 7.69 10.47 5.52
N LYS A 362 8.50 11.51 5.42
CA LYS A 362 8.11 12.86 5.00
C LYS A 362 8.59 13.07 3.58
N TYR A 363 7.75 13.62 2.74
CA TYR A 363 8.06 13.91 1.35
C TYR A 363 7.75 15.36 1.00
N VAL A 364 8.49 15.88 0.04
CA VAL A 364 8.21 17.14 -0.64
C VAL A 364 8.32 16.92 -2.14
N VAL A 365 7.48 17.58 -2.91
CA VAL A 365 7.66 17.58 -4.37
C VAL A 365 8.78 18.56 -4.72
N GLN A 366 9.81 18.04 -5.38
CA GLN A 366 10.93 18.80 -5.89
C GLN A 366 11.26 18.34 -7.31
N ASP A 367 11.32 19.29 -8.24
CA ASP A 367 11.67 19.05 -9.65
C ASP A 367 10.79 17.94 -10.29
N GLY A 368 9.49 17.97 -9.97
CA GLY A 368 8.51 17.03 -10.51
C GLY A 368 8.61 15.60 -9.97
N LYS A 369 9.17 15.42 -8.77
CA LYS A 369 9.29 14.11 -8.09
C LYS A 369 8.95 14.23 -6.61
N TRP A 370 8.42 13.17 -6.03
CA TRP A 370 8.38 13.00 -4.58
C TRP A 370 9.78 12.68 -4.07
N VAL A 371 10.36 13.59 -3.30
CA VAL A 371 11.69 13.47 -2.71
C VAL A 371 11.53 13.33 -1.19
N PRO A 372 12.20 12.36 -0.54
CA PRO A 372 12.24 12.31 0.91
C PRO A 372 12.73 13.66 1.46
N TRP A 373 12.05 14.17 2.49
CA TRP A 373 12.35 15.50 3.02
C TRP A 373 13.83 15.69 3.34
N GLU A 374 14.44 14.70 3.97
CA GLU A 374 15.84 14.74 4.41
C GLU A 374 16.83 14.85 3.25
N ASP A 375 16.45 14.43 2.05
CA ASP A 375 17.28 14.42 0.85
C ASP A 375 16.98 15.64 -0.06
N SER A 376 16.03 16.49 0.35
CA SER A 376 15.57 17.63 -0.45
C SER A 376 16.36 18.91 -0.22
N GLU A 377 16.31 19.82 -1.18
CA GLU A 377 16.83 21.18 -1.04
C GLU A 377 16.02 22.02 -0.04
N TYR A 378 14.77 21.63 0.24
CA TYR A 378 13.95 22.26 1.27
C TYR A 378 14.49 21.99 2.67
N ALA A 379 14.97 20.78 2.95
CA ALA A 379 15.59 20.44 4.24
C ALA A 379 16.90 21.21 4.50
N THR A 380 17.64 21.53 3.45
CA THR A 380 18.89 22.29 3.55
C THR A 380 18.70 23.81 3.53
N GLY A 381 17.45 24.27 3.34
CA GLY A 381 17.12 25.71 3.24
C GLY A 381 17.48 26.36 1.90
N LYS A 382 17.98 25.60 0.90
CA LYS A 382 18.23 26.11 -0.46
C LYS A 382 16.93 26.49 -1.16
N ARG A 383 15.84 25.72 -0.90
CA ARG A 383 14.48 26.08 -1.28
C ARG A 383 13.64 26.31 -0.03
N LYS A 384 12.60 27.13 -0.15
CA LYS A 384 11.70 27.44 0.97
C LYS A 384 10.28 26.96 0.66
N LEU A 385 9.59 26.44 1.66
CA LEU A 385 8.16 26.21 1.62
C LEU A 385 7.43 27.56 1.52
N LYS A 386 6.20 27.53 1.02
CA LYS A 386 5.39 28.74 0.88
C LYS A 386 5.17 29.43 2.24
N GLY A 387 5.33 30.76 2.25
CA GLY A 387 5.19 31.55 3.47
C GLY A 387 6.36 31.45 4.47
N ARG A 388 7.53 30.96 4.05
CA ARG A 388 8.74 30.83 4.92
C ARG A 388 10.00 31.41 4.28
#